data_26b81d42277df3646504c60414aa0121
#
_entry.id   26b81d42277df3646504c60414aa0121
#
_cell.length_a   1.000
_cell.length_b   1.000
_cell.length_c   1.000
_cell.angle_alpha   90.00
_cell.angle_beta   90.00
_cell.angle_gamma   90.00
#
_symmetry.space_group_name_H-M   'P 1'
#
loop_
_entity.id
_entity.type
_entity.pdbx_description
1 polymer ?
#
loop_
_entity_poly.entity_id
_entity_poly.type
_entity_poly.pdbx_seq_one_letter_code
_entity_poly.pdbx_strand_id
1 'polypeptide(L)'
;MIIRDAVHGDIEFNEDEVSIIDTPEVQRLRGIKQLGAASFVYPSATHTRFEHSLGTVFCTQKILNSLSSKYDLDPKLKKIIRISALLHDITHIPFGHTFEDERKLMPRHDKGNRF
;
A
#
# COMPACT_ATOMS: atom_id res chain seq x y z
N MET A 1 -1.78 17.16 2.16
CA MET A 1 -1.20 16.90 0.80
C MET A 1 -2.18 16.10 -0.04
N ILE A 2 -2.26 16.39 -1.32
CA ILE A 2 -3.08 15.64 -2.27
C ILE A 2 -2.16 14.96 -3.27
N ILE A 3 -2.36 13.66 -3.48
CA ILE A 3 -1.68 12.89 -4.52
C ILE A 3 -2.74 12.42 -5.51
N ARG A 4 -2.49 12.64 -6.81
CA ARG A 4 -3.38 12.16 -7.86
C ARG A 4 -3.00 10.76 -8.28
N ASP A 5 -3.93 9.83 -8.09
CA ASP A 5 -3.84 8.45 -8.54
C ASP A 5 -4.61 8.23 -9.84
N ALA A 6 -4.08 7.38 -10.73
CA ALA A 6 -4.70 7.12 -12.02
C ALA A 6 -6.08 6.45 -11.92
N VAL A 7 -6.31 5.67 -10.87
CA VAL A 7 -7.56 4.89 -10.68
C VAL A 7 -8.54 5.62 -9.77
N HIS A 8 -8.04 6.20 -8.68
CA HIS A 8 -8.88 6.75 -7.60
C HIS A 8 -9.03 8.27 -7.66
N GLY A 9 -8.26 8.97 -8.52
CA GLY A 9 -8.25 10.41 -8.58
C GLY A 9 -7.45 11.01 -7.41
N ASP A 10 -7.94 12.10 -6.85
CA ASP A 10 -7.26 12.80 -5.76
C ASP A 10 -7.43 12.06 -4.43
N ILE A 11 -6.30 11.71 -3.82
CA ILE A 11 -6.24 11.09 -2.51
C ILE A 11 -5.62 12.08 -1.52
N GLU A 12 -6.33 12.40 -0.46
CA GLU A 12 -5.88 13.35 0.56
C GLU A 12 -5.17 12.62 1.71
N PHE A 13 -4.01 13.16 2.10
CA PHE A 13 -3.19 12.65 3.21
C PHE A 13 -2.97 13.74 4.25
N ASN A 14 -3.05 13.38 5.54
CA ASN A 14 -2.72 14.26 6.64
C ASN A 14 -1.19 14.38 6.84
N GLU A 15 -0.74 15.28 7.71
CA GLU A 15 0.69 15.55 7.92
C GLU A 15 1.47 14.35 8.44
N ASP A 16 0.89 13.54 9.31
CA ASP A 16 1.55 12.34 9.82
C ASP A 16 1.72 11.28 8.72
N GLU A 17 0.70 11.11 7.89
CA GLU A 17 0.76 10.20 6.75
C GLU A 17 1.79 10.68 5.72
N VAL A 18 1.88 11.98 5.47
CA VAL A 18 2.90 12.58 4.58
C VAL A 18 4.29 12.30 5.10
N SER A 19 4.52 12.47 6.40
CA SER A 19 5.81 12.19 7.03
C SER A 19 6.23 10.73 6.85
N ILE A 20 5.26 9.79 6.90
CA ILE A 20 5.50 8.37 6.64
C ILE A 20 5.76 8.11 5.16
N ILE A 21 4.97 8.72 4.26
CA ILE A 21 5.14 8.57 2.81
C ILE A 21 6.53 9.03 2.37
N ASP A 22 7.06 10.09 2.97
CA ASP A 22 8.36 10.66 2.63
C ASP A 22 9.56 9.85 3.17
N THR A 23 9.33 8.77 3.91
CA THR A 23 10.41 7.90 4.36
C THR A 23 11.02 7.10 3.19
N PRO A 24 12.33 6.81 3.21
CA PRO A 24 12.97 5.98 2.20
C PRO A 24 12.32 4.61 2.04
N GLU A 25 11.83 4.04 3.13
CA GLU A 25 11.16 2.73 3.18
C GLU A 25 9.90 2.71 2.33
N VAL A 26 9.08 3.74 2.40
CA VAL A 26 7.87 3.85 1.58
C VAL A 26 8.22 4.29 0.15
N GLN A 27 9.13 5.25 -0.01
CA GLN A 27 9.52 5.73 -1.33
C GLN A 27 10.16 4.64 -2.21
N ARG A 28 10.86 3.67 -1.64
CA ARG A 28 11.42 2.56 -2.41
C ARG A 28 10.35 1.73 -3.15
N LEU A 29 9.10 1.72 -2.65
CA LEU A 29 8.00 0.99 -3.28
C LEU A 29 7.65 1.53 -4.68
N ARG A 30 8.07 2.76 -5.02
CA ARG A 30 7.97 3.31 -6.37
C ARG A 30 8.79 2.52 -7.40
N GLY A 31 9.83 1.84 -6.97
CA GLY A 31 10.67 1.00 -7.82
C GLY A 31 10.24 -0.47 -7.88
N ILE A 32 9.17 -0.86 -7.20
CA ILE A 32 8.70 -2.24 -7.12
C ILE A 32 7.34 -2.36 -7.79
N LYS A 33 7.29 -3.07 -8.93
CA LYS A 33 6.03 -3.38 -9.61
C LYS A 33 5.22 -4.37 -8.78
N GLN A 34 3.92 -4.10 -8.64
CA GLN A 34 3.04 -4.96 -7.85
C GLN A 34 2.92 -6.37 -8.43
N LEU A 35 2.83 -6.47 -9.75
CA LEU A 35 2.65 -7.74 -10.45
C LEU A 35 3.97 -8.33 -10.99
N GLY A 36 5.11 -7.88 -10.49
CA GLY A 36 6.42 -8.41 -10.85
C GLY A 36 6.69 -8.33 -12.34
N ALA A 37 6.96 -9.47 -12.98
CA ALA A 37 7.26 -9.57 -14.41
C ALA A 37 6.03 -9.60 -15.33
N ALA A 38 4.82 -9.46 -14.80
CA ALA A 38 3.59 -9.55 -15.58
C ALA A 38 3.52 -8.51 -16.71
N SER A 39 4.19 -7.37 -16.58
CA SER A 39 4.26 -6.32 -17.61
C SER A 39 4.94 -6.78 -18.92
N PHE A 40 5.71 -7.84 -18.90
CA PHE A 40 6.32 -8.42 -20.11
C PHE A 40 5.28 -9.13 -20.98
N VAL A 41 4.17 -9.59 -20.40
CA VAL A 41 3.06 -10.24 -21.09
C VAL A 41 1.87 -9.29 -21.22
N TYR A 42 1.59 -8.52 -20.16
CA TYR A 42 0.53 -7.52 -20.08
C TYR A 42 1.14 -6.12 -19.98
N PRO A 43 1.35 -5.41 -21.10
CA PRO A 43 2.12 -4.15 -21.10
C PRO A 43 1.60 -3.05 -20.18
N SER A 44 0.29 -3.04 -19.88
CA SER A 44 -0.32 -2.07 -18.97
C SER A 44 -0.21 -2.43 -17.48
N ALA A 45 0.32 -3.61 -17.15
CA ALA A 45 0.53 -4.06 -15.77
C ALA A 45 1.83 -3.49 -15.16
N THR A 46 1.95 -2.17 -15.18
CA THR A 46 3.17 -1.42 -14.79
C THR A 46 3.05 -0.70 -13.46
N HIS A 47 1.89 -0.72 -12.81
CA HIS A 47 1.68 -0.02 -11.54
C HIS A 47 2.58 -0.56 -10.44
N THR A 48 3.00 0.35 -9.57
CA THR A 48 3.93 0.07 -8.49
C THR A 48 3.22 -0.30 -7.19
N ARG A 49 3.96 -0.89 -6.27
CA ARG A 49 3.47 -1.11 -4.90
C ARG A 49 3.21 0.20 -4.17
N PHE A 50 3.90 1.28 -4.54
CA PHE A 50 3.60 2.61 -4.02
C PHE A 50 2.17 3.04 -4.37
N GLU A 51 1.79 2.96 -5.64
CA GLU A 51 0.43 3.28 -6.10
C GLU A 51 -0.62 2.40 -5.41
N HIS A 52 -0.34 1.10 -5.29
CA HIS A 52 -1.20 0.16 -4.58
C HIS A 52 -1.40 0.56 -3.10
N SER A 53 -0.34 0.93 -2.40
CA SER A 53 -0.42 1.36 -1.00
C SER A 53 -1.28 2.63 -0.83
N LEU A 54 -1.13 3.60 -1.73
CA LEU A 54 -1.97 4.81 -1.73
C LEU A 54 -3.45 4.46 -2.01
N GLY A 55 -3.70 3.60 -2.98
CA GLY A 55 -5.05 3.12 -3.31
C GLY A 55 -5.70 2.37 -2.15
N THR A 56 -4.91 1.60 -1.39
CA THR A 56 -5.39 0.89 -0.20
C THR A 56 -5.86 1.88 0.88
N VAL A 57 -5.15 2.99 1.08
CA VAL A 57 -5.60 4.07 2.00
C VAL A 57 -6.91 4.68 1.52
N PHE A 58 -7.05 4.93 0.22
CA PHE A 58 -8.30 5.46 -0.36
C PHE A 58 -9.49 4.52 -0.11
N CYS A 59 -9.34 3.23 -0.39
CA CYS A 59 -10.38 2.23 -0.15
C CYS A 59 -10.71 2.12 1.34
N THR A 60 -9.69 2.16 2.20
CA THR A 60 -9.85 2.15 3.66
C THR A 60 -10.67 3.35 4.11
N GLN A 61 -10.41 4.55 3.59
CA GLN A 61 -11.21 5.74 3.92
C GLN A 61 -12.67 5.59 3.53
N LYS A 62 -12.97 5.01 2.37
CA LYS A 62 -14.36 4.72 1.96
C LYS A 62 -15.05 3.77 2.94
N ILE A 63 -14.37 2.73 3.37
CA ILE A 63 -14.90 1.78 4.36
C ILE A 63 -15.14 2.49 5.70
N LEU A 64 -14.18 3.29 6.17
CA LEU A 64 -14.32 4.05 7.40
C LEU A 64 -15.49 5.05 7.36
N ASN A 65 -15.69 5.73 6.23
CA ASN A 65 -16.82 6.64 6.05
C ASN A 65 -18.16 5.89 6.12
N SER A 66 -18.24 4.72 5.48
CA SER A 66 -19.44 3.87 5.53
C SER A 66 -19.72 3.37 6.94
N LEU A 67 -18.70 2.93 7.67
CA LEU A 67 -18.86 2.46 9.05
C LEU A 67 -19.20 3.60 10.01
N SER A 68 -18.63 4.79 9.81
CA SER A 68 -18.88 5.97 10.66
C SER A 68 -20.32 6.49 10.55
N SER A 69 -21.04 6.14 9.47
CA SER A 69 -22.47 6.46 9.35
C SER A 69 -23.35 5.57 10.24
N LYS A 70 -22.84 4.43 10.69
CA LYS A 70 -23.55 3.42 11.49
C LYS A 70 -23.03 3.29 12.92
N TYR A 71 -21.74 3.54 13.12
CA TYR A 71 -21.04 3.34 14.38
C TYR A 71 -20.24 4.59 14.73
N ASP A 72 -20.13 4.86 16.02
CA ASP A 72 -19.24 5.91 16.52
C ASP A 72 -17.80 5.34 16.61
N LEU A 73 -16.96 5.67 15.62
CA LEU A 73 -15.58 5.21 15.57
C LEU A 73 -14.65 6.25 16.17
N ASP A 74 -13.78 5.81 17.08
CA ASP A 74 -12.75 6.66 17.65
C ASP A 74 -11.83 7.22 16.55
N PRO A 75 -11.63 8.55 16.47
CA PRO A 75 -10.73 9.18 15.51
C PRO A 75 -9.31 8.62 15.55
N LYS A 76 -8.81 8.25 16.72
CA LYS A 76 -7.49 7.64 16.88
C LYS A 76 -7.42 6.26 16.22
N LEU A 77 -8.48 5.46 16.34
CA LEU A 77 -8.57 4.16 15.68
C LEU A 77 -8.59 4.31 14.16
N LYS A 78 -9.36 5.27 13.62
CA LYS A 78 -9.39 5.56 12.18
C LYS A 78 -8.00 5.91 11.65
N LYS A 79 -7.25 6.72 12.37
CA LYS A 79 -5.88 7.11 12.02
C LYS A 79 -4.95 5.90 11.97
N ILE A 80 -5.01 5.03 12.98
CA ILE A 80 -4.19 3.80 13.03
C ILE A 80 -4.52 2.89 11.86
N ILE A 81 -5.79 2.70 11.54
CA ILE A 81 -6.23 1.85 10.44
C ILE A 81 -5.71 2.38 9.09
N ARG A 82 -5.76 3.70 8.86
CA ARG A 82 -5.22 4.32 7.64
C ARG A 82 -3.72 4.12 7.52
N ILE A 83 -2.96 4.34 8.60
CA ILE A 83 -1.50 4.13 8.62
C ILE A 83 -1.17 2.66 8.39
N SER A 84 -1.92 1.74 9.00
CA SER A 84 -1.74 0.30 8.77
C SER A 84 -1.97 -0.08 7.30
N ALA A 85 -2.99 0.50 6.67
CA ALA A 85 -3.25 0.31 5.24
C ALA A 85 -2.10 0.83 4.36
N LEU A 86 -1.52 1.98 4.72
CA LEU A 86 -0.37 2.57 4.00
C LEU A 86 0.87 1.67 4.08
N LEU A 87 1.10 1.04 5.22
CA LEU A 87 2.32 0.30 5.52
C LEU A 87 2.24 -1.22 5.29
N HIS A 88 1.08 -1.76 4.92
CA HIS A 88 0.88 -3.22 4.88
C HIS A 88 1.85 -3.96 3.94
N ASP A 89 2.32 -3.31 2.88
CA ASP A 89 3.23 -3.88 1.89
C ASP A 89 4.68 -3.39 2.00
N ILE A 90 5.03 -2.70 3.10
CA ILE A 90 6.34 -2.04 3.24
C ILE A 90 7.52 -3.03 3.16
N THR A 91 7.30 -4.29 3.51
CA THR A 91 8.34 -5.33 3.50
C THR A 91 8.51 -6.04 2.16
N HIS A 92 7.73 -5.68 1.14
CA HIS A 92 7.82 -6.32 -0.16
C HIS A 92 9.17 -6.08 -0.86
N ILE A 93 9.60 -7.13 -1.59
CA ILE A 93 10.80 -7.13 -2.43
C ILE A 93 10.42 -7.15 -3.90
N PRO A 94 11.34 -6.79 -4.81
CA PRO A 94 11.13 -6.98 -6.25
C PRO A 94 10.78 -8.43 -6.57
N PHE A 95 9.87 -8.63 -7.54
CA PHE A 95 9.33 -9.93 -7.93
C PHE A 95 8.57 -10.70 -6.83
N GLY A 96 8.38 -10.08 -5.67
CA GLY A 96 7.53 -10.48 -4.55
C GLY A 96 7.24 -11.96 -4.41
N HIS A 97 6.02 -12.35 -4.77
CA HIS A 97 5.54 -13.73 -4.61
C HIS A 97 6.30 -14.78 -5.43
N THR A 98 6.98 -14.42 -6.51
CA THR A 98 7.81 -15.36 -7.25
C THR A 98 8.92 -15.93 -6.36
N PHE A 99 9.60 -15.07 -5.58
CA PHE A 99 10.62 -15.52 -4.65
C PHE A 99 10.06 -16.14 -3.37
N GLU A 100 8.91 -15.68 -2.93
CA GLU A 100 8.27 -16.17 -1.69
C GLU A 100 7.57 -17.51 -1.88
N ASP A 101 6.72 -17.63 -2.88
CA ASP A 101 5.82 -18.77 -3.07
C ASP A 101 6.38 -19.81 -4.04
N GLU A 102 6.85 -19.39 -5.21
CA GLU A 102 7.29 -20.30 -6.26
C GLU A 102 8.70 -20.82 -6.03
N ARG A 103 9.63 -19.95 -5.67
CA ARG A 103 11.04 -20.30 -5.46
C ARG A 103 11.39 -20.59 -4.02
N LYS A 104 10.55 -20.16 -3.07
CA LYS A 104 10.75 -20.34 -1.62
C LYS A 104 12.12 -19.85 -1.13
N LEU A 105 12.67 -18.85 -1.79
CA LEU A 105 13.98 -18.28 -1.46
C LEU A 105 13.91 -17.36 -0.24
N MET A 106 12.71 -16.83 0.05
CA MET A 106 12.48 -15.92 1.16
C MET A 106 11.15 -16.24 1.85
N PRO A 107 11.03 -15.99 3.16
CA PRO A 107 9.74 -16.06 3.84
C PRO A 107 8.73 -15.09 3.24
N ARG A 108 7.47 -15.43 3.26
CA ARG A 108 6.41 -14.51 2.85
C ARG A 108 6.42 -13.26 3.73
N HIS A 109 6.15 -12.09 3.12
CA HIS A 109 6.13 -10.79 3.81
C HIS A 109 5.07 -10.72 4.93
N ASP A 110 3.99 -11.53 4.80
CA ASP A 110 2.88 -11.57 5.75
C ASP A 110 3.03 -12.65 6.84
N LYS A 111 4.06 -13.51 6.77
CA LYS A 111 4.24 -14.66 7.66
C LYS A 111 5.61 -14.75 8.33
N GLY A 112 6.52 -13.90 8.01
CA GLY A 112 7.89 -13.99 8.49
C GLY A 112 8.39 -12.72 9.18
N ASN A 113 9.41 -12.89 10.03
CA ASN A 113 10.17 -11.79 10.61
C ASN A 113 11.20 -11.32 9.58
N ARG A 114 10.75 -10.55 8.56
CA ARG A 114 11.65 -10.02 7.54
C ARG A 114 12.39 -8.77 8.00
N PHE A 115 11.84 -8.13 9.03
CA PHE A 115 12.42 -6.96 9.69
C PHE A 115 12.47 -7.13 11.18
#